data_14efa2e3e79f00a3f3500b55a20add51
#
_entry.id   14efa2e3e79f00a3f3500b55a20add51
#
_cell.length_a   1.000
_cell.length_b   1.000
_cell.length_c   1.000
_cell.angle_alpha   90.00
_cell.angle_beta   90.00
_cell.angle_gamma   90.00
#
_symmetry.space_group_name_H-M   'P 1'
#
loop_
_entity.id
_entity.type
_entity.pdbx_description
1 polymer ?
#
loop_
_entity_poly.entity_id
_entity_poly.type
_entity_poly.pdbx_seq_one_letter_code
_entity_poly.pdbx_strand_id
1 'polypeptide(L)'
;MRRAKSWHWFMIMTAAIFLVIVFFNAGAWAQMRRISIGTADTGGVYYIYGGAIAKVVSANIPNTQATAEVTPGAVDNVKMLQNNSIDFAFTKSDVASEALKGVGPFSSTGKVQVRAIAVLYPDIAHVVVTLGINKLEDMKGKRISTSAPGSGHEMVALKLLEAAGVDPLKDFKRERISLSESANAYKDRKLDGFFFATGLPAASMLDLGATPGLTYKLMDVQSYLPAIIKKHGKIYYETVIPKGTYKNLDADVKTIAVPVVFVTTNTMDEKLVYAITKTLFEKKADLVAVHKEANKLTLKSATALSEVPFHPGAIKYYKEQGVLK
;
A
#
# COMPACT_ATOMS: atom_id res chain seq x y z
N MET A 1 -31.50 50.68 55.92
CA MET A 1 -31.76 50.10 54.56
C MET A 1 -30.59 50.16 53.55
N ARG A 2 -29.38 50.54 53.87
CA ARG A 2 -28.25 50.63 52.91
C ARG A 2 -27.32 49.36 52.87
N ARG A 3 -27.37 48.44 53.81
CA ARG A 3 -26.48 47.26 53.87
C ARG A 3 -26.96 46.06 53.05
N ALA A 4 -28.23 45.98 52.66
CA ALA A 4 -28.74 44.83 51.89
C ALA A 4 -28.40 44.91 50.39
N LYS A 5 -28.20 46.14 49.82
CA LYS A 5 -27.89 46.32 48.40
C LYS A 5 -26.46 45.86 48.01
N SER A 6 -25.49 45.99 48.94
CA SER A 6 -24.09 45.62 48.65
C SER A 6 -23.90 44.10 48.59
N TRP A 7 -24.68 43.32 49.29
CA TRP A 7 -24.56 41.84 49.31
C TRP A 7 -25.12 41.21 48.06
N HIS A 8 -26.15 41.82 47.45
CA HIS A 8 -26.68 41.34 46.17
C HIS A 8 -25.70 41.56 45.01
N TRP A 9 -24.98 42.69 45.01
CA TRP A 9 -23.93 42.93 44.00
C TRP A 9 -22.74 42.01 44.14
N PHE A 10 -22.36 41.64 45.37
CA PHE A 10 -21.27 40.68 45.63
C PHE A 10 -21.64 39.27 45.17
N MET A 11 -22.90 38.84 45.42
CA MET A 11 -23.38 37.52 44.94
C MET A 11 -23.52 37.46 43.41
N ILE A 12 -23.91 38.54 42.76
CA ILE A 12 -23.99 38.61 41.30
C ILE A 12 -22.60 38.59 40.68
N MET A 13 -21.64 39.30 41.25
CA MET A 13 -20.24 39.25 40.75
C MET A 13 -19.58 37.89 40.97
N THR A 14 -19.79 37.23 42.10
CA THR A 14 -19.26 35.86 42.33
C THR A 14 -19.93 34.84 41.41
N ALA A 15 -21.24 34.95 41.18
CA ALA A 15 -21.93 34.06 40.22
C ALA A 15 -21.47 34.29 38.78
N ALA A 16 -21.21 35.53 38.37
CA ALA A 16 -20.68 35.87 37.05
C ALA A 16 -19.24 35.34 36.85
N ILE A 17 -18.39 35.46 37.87
CA ILE A 17 -17.02 34.91 37.85
C ILE A 17 -17.04 33.37 37.79
N PHE A 18 -17.96 32.73 38.52
CA PHE A 18 -18.11 31.27 38.47
C PHE A 18 -18.64 30.81 37.11
N LEU A 19 -19.55 31.55 36.49
CA LEU A 19 -20.04 31.27 35.15
C LEU A 19 -18.94 31.42 34.09
N VAL A 20 -18.08 32.42 34.18
CA VAL A 20 -16.95 32.63 33.28
C VAL A 20 -15.90 31.51 33.42
N ILE A 21 -15.62 31.04 34.64
CA ILE A 21 -14.69 29.93 34.90
C ILE A 21 -15.25 28.61 34.36
N VAL A 22 -16.55 28.37 34.46
CA VAL A 22 -17.21 27.17 33.89
C VAL A 22 -17.17 27.17 32.36
N PHE A 23 -17.31 28.32 31.71
CA PHE A 23 -17.19 28.45 30.26
C PHE A 23 -15.73 28.32 29.76
N PHE A 24 -14.73 28.72 30.55
CA PHE A 24 -13.31 28.52 30.19
C PHE A 24 -12.82 27.09 30.41
N ASN A 25 -13.52 26.28 31.22
CA ASN A 25 -13.22 24.83 31.38
C ASN A 25 -14.06 23.92 30.47
N ALA A 26 -14.85 24.46 29.54
CA ALA A 26 -15.32 23.72 28.39
C ALA A 26 -14.07 23.38 27.55
N GLY A 27 -13.25 22.47 28.06
CA GLY A 27 -12.08 21.95 27.38
C GLY A 27 -12.51 21.64 25.96
N ALA A 28 -11.88 22.27 24.99
CA ALA A 28 -12.05 21.93 23.60
C ALA A 28 -11.84 20.40 23.51
N TRP A 29 -12.91 19.65 23.44
CA TRP A 29 -12.87 18.23 23.16
C TRP A 29 -12.22 18.14 21.80
N ALA A 30 -10.91 17.91 21.77
CA ALA A 30 -10.18 17.80 20.53
C ALA A 30 -10.87 16.70 19.72
N GLN A 31 -11.53 17.12 18.65
CA GLN A 31 -12.28 16.20 17.79
C GLN A 31 -11.36 15.07 17.35
N MET A 32 -11.77 13.83 17.59
CA MET A 32 -11.04 12.64 17.14
C MET A 32 -10.87 12.69 15.63
N ARG A 33 -9.62 12.77 15.15
CA ARG A 33 -9.28 12.69 13.74
C ARG A 33 -9.37 11.24 13.30
N ARG A 34 -10.26 10.93 12.38
CA ARG A 34 -10.33 9.63 11.75
C ARG A 34 -9.48 9.64 10.50
N ILE A 35 -8.70 8.57 10.28
CA ILE A 35 -7.80 8.40 9.15
C ILE A 35 -8.10 7.04 8.50
N SER A 36 -8.34 7.05 7.21
CA SER A 36 -8.51 5.86 6.40
C SER A 36 -7.24 5.59 5.57
N ILE A 37 -6.77 4.34 5.59
CA ILE A 37 -5.59 3.88 4.86
C ILE A 37 -6.03 2.83 3.84
N GLY A 38 -6.05 3.18 2.56
CA GLY A 38 -6.35 2.25 1.48
C GLY A 38 -5.25 1.21 1.32
N THR A 39 -5.64 -0.06 1.34
CA THR A 39 -4.73 -1.20 1.27
C THR A 39 -4.97 -2.04 0.01
N ALA A 40 -5.34 -3.30 0.13
CA ALA A 40 -5.76 -4.19 -0.96
C ALA A 40 -6.50 -5.41 -0.39
N ASP A 41 -6.58 -6.48 -1.19
CA ASP A 41 -7.05 -7.81 -0.78
C ASP A 41 -6.24 -8.35 0.42
N THR A 42 -6.92 -9.06 1.30
CA THR A 42 -6.36 -9.59 2.56
C THR A 42 -5.28 -10.65 2.37
N GLY A 43 -5.16 -11.23 1.18
CA GLY A 43 -4.14 -12.24 0.86
C GLY A 43 -2.74 -11.69 0.59
N GLY A 44 -2.60 -10.37 0.43
CA GLY A 44 -1.35 -9.67 0.20
C GLY A 44 -0.78 -8.96 1.43
N VAL A 45 0.37 -8.31 1.27
CA VAL A 45 1.07 -7.62 2.38
C VAL A 45 0.46 -6.26 2.70
N TYR A 46 -0.16 -5.57 1.73
CA TYR A 46 -0.74 -4.23 1.94
C TYR A 46 -1.71 -4.20 3.13
N TYR A 47 -2.64 -5.17 3.21
CA TYR A 47 -3.64 -5.20 4.26
C TYR A 47 -3.03 -5.43 5.64
N ILE A 48 -2.15 -6.43 5.77
CA ILE A 48 -1.50 -6.77 7.04
C ILE A 48 -0.62 -5.61 7.53
N TYR A 49 0.19 -5.06 6.63
CA TYR A 49 1.10 -3.95 6.97
C TYR A 49 0.33 -2.64 7.20
N GLY A 50 -0.73 -2.38 6.42
CA GLY A 50 -1.63 -1.25 6.62
C GLY A 50 -2.33 -1.28 7.98
N GLY A 51 -2.79 -2.46 8.41
CA GLY A 51 -3.32 -2.68 9.76
C GLY A 51 -2.30 -2.38 10.86
N ALA A 52 -1.04 -2.80 10.66
CA ALA A 52 0.04 -2.46 11.59
C ALA A 52 0.30 -0.95 11.65
N ILE A 53 0.34 -0.26 10.49
CA ILE A 53 0.48 1.20 10.44
C ILE A 53 -0.71 1.87 11.13
N ALA A 54 -1.94 1.46 10.84
CA ALA A 54 -3.13 2.01 11.47
C ALA A 54 -3.07 1.89 13.01
N LYS A 55 -2.64 0.73 13.51
CA LYS A 55 -2.47 0.47 14.94
C LYS A 55 -1.43 1.41 15.57
N VAL A 56 -0.24 1.51 14.99
CA VAL A 56 0.82 2.36 15.59
C VAL A 56 0.50 3.84 15.48
N VAL A 57 -0.15 4.30 14.40
CA VAL A 57 -0.64 5.67 14.23
C VAL A 57 -1.68 5.99 15.31
N SER A 58 -2.68 5.14 15.48
CA SER A 58 -3.75 5.35 16.48
C SER A 58 -3.21 5.37 17.91
N ALA A 59 -2.20 4.54 18.20
CA ALA A 59 -1.63 4.43 19.54
C ALA A 59 -0.65 5.57 19.90
N ASN A 60 -0.03 6.23 18.91
CA ASN A 60 1.07 7.15 19.17
C ASN A 60 0.82 8.60 18.71
N ILE A 61 -0.24 8.87 17.96
CA ILE A 61 -0.60 10.23 17.55
C ILE A 61 -1.87 10.65 18.32
N PRO A 62 -1.80 11.68 19.17
CA PRO A 62 -2.94 12.10 19.98
C PRO A 62 -4.19 12.41 19.15
N ASN A 63 -5.35 12.08 19.69
CA ASN A 63 -6.66 12.32 19.08
C ASN A 63 -6.77 11.81 17.62
N THR A 64 -6.11 10.68 17.31
CA THR A 64 -6.09 10.10 15.97
C THR A 64 -6.50 8.63 16.03
N GLN A 65 -7.44 8.24 15.18
CA GLN A 65 -7.87 6.87 14.96
C GLN A 65 -7.68 6.53 13.48
N ALA A 66 -6.79 5.60 13.17
CA ALA A 66 -6.54 5.13 11.81
C ALA A 66 -7.16 3.74 11.60
N THR A 67 -7.68 3.50 10.41
CA THR A 67 -8.23 2.22 9.97
C THR A 67 -7.60 1.80 8.63
N ALA A 68 -7.39 0.50 8.46
CA ALA A 68 -6.95 -0.08 7.18
C ALA A 68 -8.18 -0.55 6.40
N GLU A 69 -8.35 0.00 5.20
CA GLU A 69 -9.49 -0.29 4.33
C GLU A 69 -9.11 -1.33 3.28
N VAL A 70 -9.93 -2.36 3.12
CA VAL A 70 -9.84 -3.30 2.00
C VAL A 70 -10.29 -2.59 0.73
N THR A 71 -9.46 -2.63 -0.30
CA THR A 71 -9.72 -1.98 -1.59
C THR A 71 -9.35 -2.91 -2.74
N PRO A 72 -9.66 -2.58 -4.00
CA PRO A 72 -9.11 -3.30 -5.14
C PRO A 72 -7.58 -3.24 -5.24
N GLY A 73 -6.93 -2.20 -4.70
CA GLY A 73 -5.47 -2.05 -4.61
C GLY A 73 -4.91 -0.78 -5.23
N ALA A 74 -3.65 -0.83 -5.65
CA ALA A 74 -2.80 0.33 -5.89
C ALA A 74 -3.38 1.42 -6.81
N VAL A 75 -4.03 1.06 -7.92
CA VAL A 75 -4.60 2.02 -8.88
C VAL A 75 -5.84 2.69 -8.30
N ASP A 76 -6.75 1.89 -7.75
CA ASP A 76 -7.99 2.43 -7.17
C ASP A 76 -7.70 3.22 -5.90
N ASN A 77 -6.71 2.84 -5.12
CA ASN A 77 -6.24 3.61 -3.96
C ASN A 77 -5.87 5.05 -4.35
N VAL A 78 -5.15 5.23 -5.46
CA VAL A 78 -4.78 6.57 -5.94
C VAL A 78 -6.01 7.35 -6.43
N LYS A 79 -6.98 6.70 -7.07
CA LYS A 79 -8.27 7.32 -7.43
C LYS A 79 -9.09 7.70 -6.20
N MET A 80 -9.07 6.85 -5.17
CA MET A 80 -9.76 7.11 -3.89
C MET A 80 -9.10 8.26 -3.11
N LEU A 81 -7.78 8.45 -3.20
CA LEU A 81 -7.11 9.65 -2.70
C LEU A 81 -7.57 10.90 -3.47
N GLN A 82 -7.70 10.83 -4.80
CA GLN A 82 -8.11 11.95 -5.65
C GLN A 82 -9.51 12.46 -5.30
N ASN A 83 -10.44 11.56 -4.97
CA ASN A 83 -11.81 11.91 -4.61
C ASN A 83 -12.03 12.05 -3.09
N ASN A 84 -10.96 12.02 -2.29
CA ASN A 84 -10.97 12.13 -0.83
C ASN A 84 -11.77 11.01 -0.12
N SER A 85 -11.90 9.83 -0.72
CA SER A 85 -12.53 8.66 -0.07
C SER A 85 -11.62 7.98 0.93
N ILE A 86 -10.31 8.18 0.82
CA ILE A 86 -9.28 7.76 1.77
C ILE A 86 -8.23 8.85 1.96
N ASP A 87 -7.51 8.82 3.08
CA ASP A 87 -6.53 9.83 3.46
C ASP A 87 -5.10 9.44 3.08
N PHE A 88 -4.77 8.17 3.23
CA PHE A 88 -3.47 7.58 2.93
C PHE A 88 -3.65 6.29 2.14
N ALA A 89 -2.62 5.89 1.41
CA ALA A 89 -2.71 4.71 0.58
C ALA A 89 -1.39 3.96 0.42
N PHE A 90 -1.50 2.66 0.27
CA PHE A 90 -0.47 1.86 -0.35
C PHE A 90 -0.63 1.92 -1.87
N THR A 91 0.45 2.19 -2.56
CA THR A 91 0.50 2.10 -4.02
C THR A 91 1.89 1.64 -4.47
N LYS A 92 2.10 1.55 -5.77
CA LYS A 92 3.41 1.24 -6.38
C LYS A 92 4.00 2.50 -6.99
N SER A 93 5.30 2.59 -7.07
CA SER A 93 5.97 3.78 -7.60
C SER A 93 5.63 4.03 -9.08
N ASP A 94 5.44 2.99 -9.89
CA ASP A 94 5.00 3.11 -11.28
C ASP A 94 3.56 3.64 -11.39
N VAL A 95 2.64 3.12 -10.57
CA VAL A 95 1.24 3.60 -10.50
C VAL A 95 1.20 5.06 -10.07
N ALA A 96 1.96 5.44 -9.04
CA ALA A 96 2.04 6.83 -8.58
C ALA A 96 2.64 7.76 -9.65
N SER A 97 3.67 7.30 -10.38
CA SER A 97 4.26 8.04 -11.51
C SER A 97 3.26 8.22 -12.65
N GLU A 98 2.52 7.17 -13.04
CA GLU A 98 1.47 7.26 -14.06
C GLU A 98 0.34 8.21 -13.63
N ALA A 99 -0.03 8.19 -12.35
CA ALA A 99 -1.04 9.09 -11.78
C ALA A 99 -0.62 10.57 -11.85
N LEU A 100 0.63 10.88 -11.51
CA LEU A 100 1.18 12.24 -11.62
C LEU A 100 1.19 12.75 -13.06
N LYS A 101 1.42 11.86 -14.03
CA LYS A 101 1.43 12.17 -15.46
C LYS A 101 0.02 12.21 -16.08
N GLY A 102 -0.98 11.57 -15.44
CA GLY A 102 -2.34 11.40 -15.97
C GLY A 102 -2.39 10.45 -17.16
N VAL A 103 -1.60 9.38 -17.12
CA VAL A 103 -1.50 8.39 -18.21
C VAL A 103 -1.93 7.00 -17.74
N GLY A 104 -2.05 6.04 -18.66
CA GLY A 104 -2.46 4.68 -18.34
C GLY A 104 -3.84 4.65 -17.69
N PRO A 105 -4.00 4.03 -16.51
CA PRO A 105 -5.28 3.97 -15.79
C PRO A 105 -5.87 5.32 -15.38
N PHE A 106 -5.09 6.39 -15.49
CA PHE A 106 -5.47 7.76 -15.11
C PHE A 106 -5.74 8.68 -16.32
N SER A 107 -5.71 8.15 -17.54
CA SER A 107 -5.95 8.95 -18.76
C SER A 107 -7.34 9.58 -18.80
N SER A 108 -8.35 8.94 -18.21
CA SER A 108 -9.73 9.46 -18.13
C SER A 108 -9.99 10.32 -16.90
N THR A 109 -9.26 10.09 -15.78
CA THR A 109 -9.44 10.82 -14.53
C THR A 109 -8.50 12.02 -14.38
N GLY A 110 -7.48 12.11 -15.25
CA GLY A 110 -6.47 13.17 -15.23
C GLY A 110 -5.37 12.97 -14.19
N LYS A 111 -4.54 14.00 -14.02
CA LYS A 111 -3.39 13.97 -13.09
C LYS A 111 -3.84 13.96 -11.64
N VAL A 112 -3.24 13.09 -10.83
CA VAL A 112 -3.45 13.04 -9.39
C VAL A 112 -2.20 13.54 -8.68
N GLN A 113 -2.36 14.51 -7.78
CA GLN A 113 -1.26 15.14 -7.06
C GLN A 113 -0.83 14.31 -5.83
N VAL A 114 -0.40 13.06 -6.07
CA VAL A 114 0.12 12.20 -5.01
C VAL A 114 1.47 12.68 -4.48
N ARG A 115 1.72 12.42 -3.21
CA ARG A 115 2.99 12.69 -2.52
C ARG A 115 3.41 11.47 -1.73
N ALA A 116 4.67 11.10 -1.85
CA ALA A 116 5.26 9.99 -1.11
C ALA A 116 5.50 10.37 0.36
N ILE A 117 5.24 9.42 1.24
CA ILE A 117 5.63 9.47 2.65
C ILE A 117 6.89 8.63 2.85
N ALA A 118 6.87 7.39 2.38
CA ALA A 118 8.01 6.47 2.46
C ALA A 118 7.92 5.39 1.38
N VAL A 119 9.06 4.95 0.87
CA VAL A 119 9.18 3.64 0.23
C VAL A 119 9.23 2.59 1.33
N LEU A 120 8.35 1.59 1.28
CA LEU A 120 8.20 0.61 2.35
C LEU A 120 9.01 -0.66 2.10
N TYR A 121 8.79 -1.30 0.95
CA TYR A 121 9.42 -2.57 0.57
C TYR A 121 9.28 -2.83 -0.94
N PRO A 122 10.01 -3.81 -1.52
CA PRO A 122 9.81 -4.24 -2.90
C PRO A 122 8.53 -5.06 -3.06
N ASP A 123 7.72 -4.70 -4.04
CA ASP A 123 6.59 -5.48 -4.51
C ASP A 123 7.08 -6.45 -5.59
N ILE A 124 7.17 -7.73 -5.24
CA ILE A 124 7.83 -8.75 -6.02
C ILE A 124 6.82 -9.49 -6.87
N ALA A 125 7.04 -9.55 -8.18
CA ALA A 125 6.16 -10.25 -9.12
C ALA A 125 6.20 -11.77 -8.88
N HIS A 126 5.01 -12.37 -8.82
CA HIS A 126 4.82 -13.81 -8.75
C HIS A 126 3.96 -14.24 -9.94
N VAL A 127 4.40 -15.27 -10.62
CA VAL A 127 3.63 -15.93 -11.68
C VAL A 127 3.49 -17.39 -11.28
N VAL A 128 2.34 -17.72 -10.72
CA VAL A 128 2.00 -19.08 -10.27
C VAL A 128 1.38 -19.84 -11.42
N VAL A 129 1.90 -21.02 -11.74
CA VAL A 129 1.43 -21.82 -12.87
C VAL A 129 1.45 -23.32 -12.56
N THR A 130 0.68 -24.09 -13.32
CA THR A 130 0.79 -25.55 -13.38
C THR A 130 2.12 -25.97 -14.00
N LEU A 131 2.60 -27.19 -13.69
CA LEU A 131 3.94 -27.66 -14.04
C LEU A 131 4.25 -27.64 -15.55
N GLY A 132 3.24 -27.70 -16.43
CA GLY A 132 3.44 -27.70 -17.89
C GLY A 132 3.67 -26.32 -18.53
N ILE A 133 3.56 -25.23 -17.76
CA ILE A 133 3.73 -23.85 -18.25
C ILE A 133 5.13 -23.37 -17.82
N ASN A 134 6.01 -23.06 -18.78
CA ASN A 134 7.41 -22.72 -18.51
C ASN A 134 7.76 -21.27 -18.81
N LYS A 135 7.04 -20.62 -19.70
CA LYS A 135 7.20 -19.21 -20.11
C LYS A 135 5.82 -18.58 -20.34
N LEU A 136 5.76 -17.26 -20.40
CA LEU A 136 4.47 -16.54 -20.53
C LEU A 136 3.73 -16.92 -21.83
N GLU A 137 4.44 -17.19 -22.91
CA GLU A 137 3.87 -17.59 -24.20
C GLU A 137 3.16 -18.96 -24.15
N ASP A 138 3.50 -19.82 -23.18
CA ASP A 138 2.83 -21.12 -22.97
C ASP A 138 1.43 -20.98 -22.35
N MET A 139 1.06 -19.77 -21.93
CA MET A 139 -0.28 -19.47 -21.38
C MET A 139 -1.38 -19.47 -22.43
N LYS A 140 -1.04 -19.53 -23.74
CA LYS A 140 -2.03 -19.56 -24.83
C LYS A 140 -3.02 -20.71 -24.65
N GLY A 141 -4.33 -20.38 -24.70
CA GLY A 141 -5.44 -21.31 -24.50
C GLY A 141 -5.69 -21.72 -23.04
N LYS A 142 -4.90 -21.27 -22.06
CA LYS A 142 -5.05 -21.59 -20.63
C LYS A 142 -6.05 -20.67 -19.92
N ARG A 143 -6.39 -20.99 -18.69
CA ARG A 143 -7.24 -20.18 -17.79
C ARG A 143 -6.33 -19.43 -16.83
N ILE A 144 -6.18 -18.14 -17.03
CA ILE A 144 -5.19 -17.33 -16.32
C ILE A 144 -5.86 -16.14 -15.63
N SER A 145 -5.65 -15.99 -14.33
CA SER A 145 -6.03 -14.76 -13.65
C SER A 145 -4.92 -13.71 -13.74
N THR A 146 -5.28 -12.53 -14.24
CA THR A 146 -4.40 -11.35 -14.24
C THR A 146 -4.61 -10.47 -13.02
N SER A 147 -5.30 -10.96 -12.00
CA SER A 147 -5.70 -10.26 -10.79
C SER A 147 -6.88 -9.27 -10.99
N ALA A 148 -7.36 -8.69 -9.89
CA ALA A 148 -8.54 -7.84 -9.90
C ALA A 148 -8.33 -6.55 -10.71
N PRO A 149 -9.39 -6.01 -11.36
CA PRO A 149 -9.35 -4.70 -11.98
C PRO A 149 -8.97 -3.61 -10.97
N GLY A 150 -8.17 -2.63 -11.38
CA GLY A 150 -7.74 -1.54 -10.50
C GLY A 150 -6.67 -1.92 -9.49
N SER A 151 -6.21 -3.17 -9.47
CA SER A 151 -5.11 -3.62 -8.65
C SER A 151 -3.74 -3.31 -9.27
N GLY A 152 -2.73 -3.09 -8.42
CA GLY A 152 -1.35 -3.03 -8.89
C GLY A 152 -0.82 -4.40 -9.34
N HIS A 153 -1.46 -5.49 -8.94
CA HIS A 153 -1.16 -6.85 -9.41
C HIS A 153 -1.46 -6.97 -10.89
N GLU A 154 -2.65 -6.52 -11.33
CA GLU A 154 -3.04 -6.51 -12.74
C GLU A 154 -2.07 -5.65 -13.58
N MET A 155 -1.61 -4.52 -13.06
CA MET A 155 -0.63 -3.67 -13.75
C MET A 155 0.67 -4.41 -14.06
N VAL A 156 1.20 -5.17 -13.08
CA VAL A 156 2.42 -5.97 -13.28
C VAL A 156 2.17 -7.12 -14.25
N ALA A 157 1.03 -7.80 -14.14
CA ALA A 157 0.64 -8.88 -15.05
C ALA A 157 0.59 -8.38 -16.51
N LEU A 158 -0.08 -7.25 -16.75
CA LEU A 158 -0.21 -6.69 -18.10
C LEU A 158 1.15 -6.26 -18.70
N LYS A 159 2.04 -5.67 -17.89
CA LYS A 159 3.39 -5.29 -18.33
C LYS A 159 4.27 -6.49 -18.65
N LEU A 160 4.16 -7.58 -17.88
CA LEU A 160 4.85 -8.84 -18.18
C LEU A 160 4.33 -9.50 -19.46
N LEU A 161 2.99 -9.59 -19.62
CA LEU A 161 2.37 -10.15 -20.82
C LEU A 161 2.70 -9.33 -22.06
N GLU A 162 2.69 -8.01 -21.96
CA GLU A 162 3.12 -7.12 -23.03
C GLU A 162 4.59 -7.33 -23.43
N ALA A 163 5.48 -7.47 -22.44
CA ALA A 163 6.90 -7.74 -22.69
C ALA A 163 7.14 -9.12 -23.36
N ALA A 164 6.25 -10.08 -23.11
CA ALA A 164 6.25 -11.40 -23.74
C ALA A 164 5.53 -11.44 -25.09
N GLY A 165 4.88 -10.36 -25.54
CA GLY A 165 4.06 -10.34 -26.74
C GLY A 165 2.80 -11.20 -26.64
N VAL A 166 2.26 -11.41 -25.44
CA VAL A 166 1.05 -12.18 -25.17
C VAL A 166 -0.14 -11.21 -24.98
N ASP A 167 -1.17 -11.36 -25.81
CA ASP A 167 -2.39 -10.55 -25.71
C ASP A 167 -3.37 -11.15 -24.68
N PRO A 168 -3.61 -10.48 -23.54
CA PRO A 168 -4.48 -11.01 -22.49
C PRO A 168 -5.94 -11.10 -22.90
N LEU A 169 -6.35 -10.48 -24.01
CA LEU A 169 -7.73 -10.51 -24.51
C LEU A 169 -7.96 -11.61 -25.56
N LYS A 170 -6.90 -12.15 -26.17
CA LYS A 170 -7.00 -13.08 -27.28
C LYS A 170 -6.33 -14.42 -27.01
N ASP A 171 -5.19 -14.41 -26.31
CA ASP A 171 -4.32 -15.57 -26.24
C ASP A 171 -4.74 -16.60 -25.19
N PHE A 172 -5.51 -16.21 -24.15
CA PHE A 172 -5.95 -17.12 -23.09
C PHE A 172 -7.32 -16.72 -22.50
N LYS A 173 -7.93 -17.63 -21.73
CA LYS A 173 -9.15 -17.33 -20.97
C LYS A 173 -8.77 -16.52 -19.74
N ARG A 174 -9.00 -15.19 -19.83
CA ARG A 174 -8.62 -14.25 -18.80
C ARG A 174 -9.65 -14.17 -17.70
N GLU A 175 -9.23 -14.38 -16.47
CA GLU A 175 -9.99 -14.07 -15.26
C GLU A 175 -9.42 -12.80 -14.60
N ARG A 176 -10.29 -12.00 -13.99
CA ARG A 176 -9.92 -10.74 -13.33
C ARG A 176 -10.50 -10.73 -11.92
N ILE A 177 -9.92 -11.57 -11.06
CA ILE A 177 -10.35 -11.80 -9.68
C ILE A 177 -9.20 -11.50 -8.71
N SER A 178 -9.51 -11.26 -7.43
CA SER A 178 -8.52 -10.91 -6.41
C SER A 178 -7.46 -12.00 -6.22
N LEU A 179 -6.38 -11.68 -5.49
CA LEU A 179 -5.33 -12.65 -5.18
C LEU A 179 -5.90 -13.84 -4.39
N SER A 180 -6.71 -13.59 -3.38
CA SER A 180 -7.33 -14.64 -2.56
C SER A 180 -8.25 -15.54 -3.38
N GLU A 181 -9.08 -14.94 -4.25
CA GLU A 181 -9.95 -15.68 -5.16
C GLU A 181 -9.15 -16.47 -6.19
N SER A 182 -8.07 -15.90 -6.75
CA SER A 182 -7.18 -16.58 -7.68
C SER A 182 -6.52 -17.80 -7.06
N ALA A 183 -6.02 -17.68 -5.83
CA ALA A 183 -5.42 -18.79 -5.10
C ALA A 183 -6.46 -19.90 -4.83
N ASN A 184 -7.69 -19.55 -4.45
CA ASN A 184 -8.77 -20.51 -4.25
C ASN A 184 -9.21 -21.19 -5.55
N ALA A 185 -9.36 -20.42 -6.64
CA ALA A 185 -9.70 -20.96 -7.96
C ALA A 185 -8.60 -21.89 -8.51
N TYR A 186 -7.32 -21.62 -8.19
CA TYR A 186 -6.20 -22.50 -8.53
C TYR A 186 -6.26 -23.80 -7.71
N LYS A 187 -6.53 -23.74 -6.40
CA LYS A 187 -6.76 -24.96 -5.56
C LYS A 187 -7.88 -25.83 -6.12
N ASP A 188 -8.96 -25.20 -6.57
CA ASP A 188 -10.12 -25.84 -7.17
C ASP A 188 -9.87 -26.35 -8.61
N ARG A 189 -8.64 -26.18 -9.15
CA ARG A 189 -8.27 -26.51 -10.54
C ARG A 189 -9.11 -25.77 -11.59
N LYS A 190 -9.65 -24.60 -11.23
CA LYS A 190 -10.40 -23.71 -12.14
C LYS A 190 -9.46 -22.77 -12.91
N LEU A 191 -8.22 -22.57 -12.43
CA LEU A 191 -7.17 -21.81 -13.08
C LEU A 191 -5.96 -22.69 -13.36
N ASP A 192 -5.25 -22.38 -14.44
CA ASP A 192 -3.98 -22.99 -14.81
C ASP A 192 -2.79 -22.10 -14.38
N GLY A 193 -3.06 -20.85 -14.03
CA GLY A 193 -2.07 -19.93 -13.46
C GLY A 193 -2.70 -18.59 -13.06
N PHE A 194 -1.94 -17.82 -12.30
CA PHE A 194 -2.33 -16.46 -11.90
C PHE A 194 -1.11 -15.59 -11.61
N PHE A 195 -1.31 -14.28 -11.77
CA PHE A 195 -0.31 -13.26 -11.52
C PHE A 195 -0.66 -12.48 -10.24
N PHE A 196 0.37 -12.08 -9.52
CA PHE A 196 0.29 -11.04 -8.51
C PHE A 196 1.68 -10.45 -8.21
N ALA A 197 1.74 -9.35 -7.48
CA ALA A 197 3.00 -8.82 -6.97
C ALA A 197 2.79 -8.33 -5.55
N THR A 198 3.62 -8.78 -4.61
CA THR A 198 3.53 -8.43 -3.19
C THR A 198 4.87 -8.61 -2.47
N GLY A 199 4.97 -8.18 -1.21
CA GLY A 199 6.09 -8.53 -0.35
C GLY A 199 6.14 -10.03 0.01
N LEU A 200 7.19 -10.46 0.66
CA LEU A 200 7.42 -11.85 1.05
C LEU A 200 7.31 -12.08 2.55
N PRO A 201 6.64 -13.18 3.00
CA PRO A 201 5.81 -14.08 2.20
C PRO A 201 4.38 -13.55 2.05
N ALA A 202 3.69 -13.92 0.98
CA ALA A 202 2.27 -13.67 0.79
C ALA A 202 1.42 -14.70 1.55
N ALA A 203 0.40 -14.25 2.27
CA ALA A 203 -0.49 -15.14 3.03
C ALA A 203 -1.21 -16.14 2.13
N SER A 204 -1.71 -15.71 0.97
CA SER A 204 -2.36 -16.60 -0.01
C SER A 204 -1.43 -17.69 -0.54
N MET A 205 -0.12 -17.41 -0.66
CA MET A 205 0.84 -18.43 -1.11
C MET A 205 1.22 -19.41 0.01
N LEU A 206 1.29 -18.96 1.25
CA LEU A 206 1.48 -19.85 2.40
C LEU A 206 0.31 -20.84 2.50
N ASP A 207 -0.92 -20.35 2.35
CA ASP A 207 -2.12 -21.16 2.36
C ASP A 207 -2.18 -22.11 1.15
N LEU A 208 -1.84 -21.64 -0.05
CA LEU A 208 -1.73 -22.47 -1.25
C LEU A 208 -0.73 -23.63 -1.03
N GLY A 209 0.46 -23.32 -0.51
CA GLY A 209 1.50 -24.30 -0.23
C GLY A 209 1.15 -25.29 0.90
N ALA A 210 0.22 -24.92 1.80
CA ALA A 210 -0.26 -25.81 2.85
C ALA A 210 -1.31 -26.82 2.35
N THR A 211 -1.88 -26.63 1.16
CA THR A 211 -2.92 -27.48 0.58
C THR A 211 -2.35 -28.88 0.21
N PRO A 212 -2.88 -29.99 0.79
CA PRO A 212 -2.37 -31.33 0.51
C PRO A 212 -2.54 -31.70 -0.97
N GLY A 213 -1.50 -32.31 -1.56
CA GLY A 213 -1.54 -32.81 -2.95
C GLY A 213 -1.59 -31.74 -4.03
N LEU A 214 -1.55 -30.46 -3.67
CA LEU A 214 -1.47 -29.38 -4.65
C LEU A 214 -0.02 -29.16 -5.10
N THR A 215 0.16 -29.08 -6.41
CA THR A 215 1.43 -28.74 -7.02
C THR A 215 1.32 -27.42 -7.78
N TYR A 216 2.35 -26.61 -7.70
CA TYR A 216 2.48 -25.36 -8.44
C TYR A 216 3.96 -25.07 -8.73
N LYS A 217 4.19 -24.19 -9.66
CA LYS A 217 5.49 -23.64 -9.98
C LYS A 217 5.43 -22.12 -9.94
N LEU A 218 6.46 -21.50 -9.40
CA LEU A 218 6.71 -20.06 -9.60
C LEU A 218 7.60 -19.92 -10.85
N MET A 219 7.13 -19.15 -11.82
CA MET A 219 7.83 -18.94 -13.09
C MET A 219 8.92 -17.88 -12.93
N ASP A 220 10.10 -18.13 -13.48
CA ASP A 220 11.13 -17.11 -13.68
C ASP A 220 10.66 -16.13 -14.77
N VAL A 221 10.65 -14.83 -14.44
CA VAL A 221 10.23 -13.77 -15.37
C VAL A 221 11.25 -12.64 -15.50
N GLN A 222 12.45 -12.81 -14.94
CA GLN A 222 13.49 -11.78 -15.00
C GLN A 222 13.90 -11.44 -16.44
N SER A 223 13.87 -12.40 -17.35
CA SER A 223 14.24 -12.22 -18.76
C SER A 223 13.37 -11.19 -19.50
N TYR A 224 12.18 -10.88 -19.00
CA TYR A 224 11.28 -9.87 -19.57
C TYR A 224 11.59 -8.44 -19.09
N LEU A 225 12.45 -8.26 -18.07
CA LEU A 225 12.79 -6.97 -17.50
C LEU A 225 13.35 -5.94 -18.51
N PRO A 226 14.26 -6.29 -19.43
CA PRO A 226 14.77 -5.31 -20.39
C PRO A 226 13.67 -4.67 -21.26
N ALA A 227 12.68 -5.48 -21.68
CA ALA A 227 11.53 -4.97 -22.46
C ALA A 227 10.64 -4.06 -21.62
N ILE A 228 10.40 -4.42 -20.35
CA ILE A 228 9.64 -3.60 -19.39
C ILE A 228 10.35 -2.26 -19.16
N ILE A 229 11.66 -2.26 -18.89
CA ILE A 229 12.45 -1.02 -18.67
C ILE A 229 12.41 -0.12 -19.90
N LYS A 230 12.55 -0.70 -21.11
CA LYS A 230 12.52 0.07 -22.36
C LYS A 230 11.22 0.84 -22.52
N LYS A 231 10.09 0.28 -22.10
CA LYS A 231 8.76 0.87 -22.30
C LYS A 231 8.27 1.69 -21.11
N HIS A 232 8.53 1.23 -19.89
CA HIS A 232 7.95 1.78 -18.66
C HIS A 232 8.97 2.48 -17.76
N GLY A 233 10.26 2.56 -18.17
CA GLY A 233 11.32 3.22 -17.41
C GLY A 233 12.00 2.31 -16.38
N LYS A 234 13.05 2.84 -15.74
CA LYS A 234 13.90 2.11 -14.77
C LYS A 234 13.29 2.00 -13.36
N ILE A 235 11.98 1.97 -13.26
CA ILE A 235 11.28 1.81 -11.97
C ILE A 235 11.29 0.34 -11.54
N TYR A 236 11.26 -0.57 -12.51
CA TYR A 236 11.36 -2.02 -12.28
C TYR A 236 12.82 -2.45 -12.21
N TYR A 237 13.09 -3.43 -11.34
CA TYR A 237 14.43 -3.98 -11.17
C TYR A 237 14.37 -5.48 -10.90
N GLU A 238 15.50 -6.15 -11.12
CA GLU A 238 15.64 -7.58 -10.88
C GLU A 238 15.67 -7.92 -9.39
N THR A 239 15.08 -9.06 -9.03
CA THR A 239 15.08 -9.60 -7.67
C THR A 239 14.90 -11.12 -7.71
N VAL A 240 14.91 -11.74 -6.54
CA VAL A 240 14.64 -13.16 -6.38
C VAL A 240 13.57 -13.40 -5.33
N ILE A 241 12.77 -14.46 -5.50
CA ILE A 241 12.01 -15.09 -4.43
C ILE A 241 12.92 -16.18 -3.89
N PRO A 242 13.46 -16.06 -2.67
CA PRO A 242 14.43 -17.01 -2.14
C PRO A 242 13.83 -18.41 -1.97
N LYS A 243 14.62 -19.43 -2.20
CA LYS A 243 14.27 -20.81 -1.83
C LYS A 243 13.78 -20.89 -0.40
N GLY A 244 12.82 -21.77 -0.14
CA GLY A 244 12.24 -21.92 1.19
C GLY A 244 11.28 -20.80 1.62
N THR A 245 11.06 -19.73 0.80
CA THR A 245 10.04 -18.72 1.08
C THR A 245 8.64 -19.34 1.15
N TYR A 246 8.36 -20.27 0.25
CA TYR A 246 7.12 -21.04 0.20
C TYR A 246 7.41 -22.53 0.21
N LYS A 247 6.43 -23.35 0.64
CA LYS A 247 6.54 -24.80 0.61
C LYS A 247 6.76 -25.28 -0.83
N ASN A 248 7.66 -26.26 -1.01
CA ASN A 248 8.06 -26.83 -2.31
C ASN A 248 8.78 -25.83 -3.24
N LEU A 249 9.33 -24.76 -2.70
CA LEU A 249 10.23 -23.87 -3.43
C LEU A 249 11.68 -24.23 -3.10
N ASP A 250 12.28 -25.12 -3.88
CA ASP A 250 13.60 -25.74 -3.62
C ASP A 250 14.77 -24.94 -4.24
N ALA A 251 14.46 -23.96 -5.08
CA ALA A 251 15.43 -23.07 -5.72
C ALA A 251 14.94 -21.61 -5.68
N ASP A 252 15.89 -20.68 -5.82
CA ASP A 252 15.58 -19.26 -6.01
C ASP A 252 14.83 -19.07 -7.34
N VAL A 253 13.79 -18.24 -7.34
CA VAL A 253 13.07 -17.84 -8.56
C VAL A 253 13.46 -16.42 -8.90
N LYS A 254 14.08 -16.22 -10.07
CA LYS A 254 14.45 -14.90 -10.58
C LYS A 254 13.21 -14.18 -11.10
N THR A 255 13.02 -12.97 -10.65
CA THR A 255 11.82 -12.19 -10.96
C THR A 255 12.11 -10.68 -10.96
N ILE A 256 11.07 -9.89 -11.06
CA ILE A 256 11.14 -8.43 -11.04
C ILE A 256 10.41 -7.86 -9.84
N ALA A 257 10.80 -6.67 -9.44
CA ALA A 257 10.13 -5.93 -8.38
C ALA A 257 9.92 -4.46 -8.77
N VAL A 258 8.98 -3.84 -8.07
CA VAL A 258 8.69 -2.41 -8.11
C VAL A 258 8.52 -1.90 -6.68
N PRO A 259 8.99 -0.69 -6.30
CA PRO A 259 8.85 -0.20 -4.93
C PRO A 259 7.39 0.02 -4.54
N VAL A 260 7.01 -0.45 -3.34
CA VAL A 260 5.77 -0.04 -2.67
C VAL A 260 6.00 1.28 -1.99
N VAL A 261 5.08 2.21 -2.21
CA VAL A 261 5.12 3.56 -1.65
C VAL A 261 3.88 3.81 -0.79
N PHE A 262 4.09 4.31 0.41
CA PHE A 262 3.02 4.88 1.21
C PHE A 262 2.83 6.33 0.81
N VAL A 263 1.62 6.70 0.42
CA VAL A 263 1.33 8.00 -0.21
C VAL A 263 0.11 8.68 0.41
N THR A 264 0.01 9.97 0.14
CA THR A 264 -1.18 10.82 0.39
C THR A 264 -1.29 11.87 -0.72
N THR A 265 -2.18 12.83 -0.61
CA THR A 265 -2.28 13.97 -1.53
C THR A 265 -1.37 15.14 -1.10
N ASN A 266 -1.14 16.08 -2.00
CA ASN A 266 -0.36 17.30 -1.69
C ASN A 266 -1.09 18.27 -0.74
N THR A 267 -2.37 18.06 -0.50
CA THR A 267 -3.21 18.91 0.37
C THR A 267 -3.32 18.38 1.80
N MET A 268 -2.77 17.21 2.09
CA MET A 268 -2.78 16.63 3.43
C MET A 268 -2.02 17.54 4.42
N ASP A 269 -2.49 17.56 5.67
CA ASP A 269 -1.88 18.35 6.75
C ASP A 269 -0.41 17.98 6.99
N GLU A 270 0.48 18.96 6.90
CA GLU A 270 1.93 18.75 7.00
C GLU A 270 2.34 18.18 8.37
N LYS A 271 1.71 18.66 9.45
CA LYS A 271 2.04 18.22 10.81
C LYS A 271 1.63 16.77 11.01
N LEU A 272 0.49 16.38 10.44
CA LEU A 272 0.04 14.98 10.48
C LEU A 272 0.97 14.07 9.70
N VAL A 273 1.35 14.44 8.48
CA VAL A 273 2.27 13.62 7.68
C VAL A 273 3.64 13.51 8.34
N TYR A 274 4.15 14.61 8.93
CA TYR A 274 5.38 14.56 9.72
C TYR A 274 5.25 13.58 10.90
N ALA A 275 4.17 13.67 11.68
CA ALA A 275 3.95 12.79 12.82
C ALA A 275 3.84 11.32 12.40
N ILE A 276 3.11 11.03 11.32
CA ILE A 276 2.99 9.67 10.76
C ILE A 276 4.36 9.18 10.30
N THR A 277 5.11 9.97 9.52
CA THR A 277 6.44 9.59 9.05
C THR A 277 7.36 9.23 10.22
N LYS A 278 7.44 10.09 11.23
CA LYS A 278 8.19 9.86 12.47
C LYS A 278 7.77 8.56 13.16
N THR A 279 6.46 8.36 13.33
CA THR A 279 5.90 7.17 13.97
C THR A 279 6.31 5.87 13.26
N LEU A 280 6.33 5.85 11.91
CA LEU A 280 6.76 4.67 11.15
C LEU A 280 8.17 4.21 11.53
N PHE A 281 9.09 5.14 11.76
CA PHE A 281 10.49 4.82 12.12
C PHE A 281 10.65 4.55 13.61
N GLU A 282 10.05 5.34 14.48
CA GLU A 282 10.16 5.15 15.94
C GLU A 282 9.45 3.87 16.41
N LYS A 283 8.41 3.44 15.72
CA LYS A 283 7.63 2.22 16.01
C LYS A 283 7.90 1.09 15.02
N LYS A 284 9.04 1.15 14.31
CA LYS A 284 9.41 0.12 13.34
C LYS A 284 9.39 -1.30 13.94
N ALA A 285 9.83 -1.47 15.18
CA ALA A 285 9.81 -2.77 15.84
C ALA A 285 8.40 -3.37 15.94
N ASP A 286 7.38 -2.54 16.21
CA ASP A 286 5.98 -2.96 16.26
C ASP A 286 5.47 -3.36 14.86
N LEU A 287 5.90 -2.67 13.81
CA LEU A 287 5.58 -3.02 12.43
C LEU A 287 6.23 -4.36 12.03
N VAL A 288 7.49 -4.57 12.39
CA VAL A 288 8.24 -5.82 12.14
C VAL A 288 7.61 -7.00 12.86
N ALA A 289 7.12 -6.80 14.08
CA ALA A 289 6.42 -7.84 14.84
C ALA A 289 5.15 -8.34 14.13
N VAL A 290 4.51 -7.50 13.30
CA VAL A 290 3.33 -7.88 12.51
C VAL A 290 3.74 -8.49 11.17
N HIS A 291 4.69 -7.89 10.46
CA HIS A 291 5.15 -8.41 9.17
C HIS A 291 6.62 -8.08 8.90
N LYS A 292 7.41 -9.11 8.57
CA LYS A 292 8.87 -8.98 8.38
C LYS A 292 9.29 -8.06 7.22
N GLU A 293 8.42 -7.77 6.25
CA GLU A 293 8.71 -6.77 5.22
C GLU A 293 9.03 -5.39 5.81
N ALA A 294 8.53 -5.07 7.01
CA ALA A 294 8.86 -3.83 7.71
C ALA A 294 10.35 -3.70 8.08
N ASN A 295 11.13 -4.79 8.09
CA ASN A 295 12.59 -4.71 8.24
C ASN A 295 13.24 -3.90 7.13
N LYS A 296 12.65 -3.88 5.93
CA LYS A 296 13.16 -3.16 4.76
C LYS A 296 12.97 -1.64 4.85
N LEU A 297 12.08 -1.17 5.73
CA LEU A 297 11.91 0.25 5.99
C LEU A 297 13.13 0.79 6.76
N THR A 298 14.00 1.49 6.06
CA THR A 298 15.14 2.23 6.61
C THR A 298 15.10 3.67 6.09
N LEU A 299 15.76 4.60 6.77
CA LEU A 299 15.82 5.99 6.30
C LEU A 299 16.33 6.08 4.85
N LYS A 300 17.36 5.29 4.51
CA LYS A 300 17.94 5.22 3.17
C LYS A 300 16.96 4.65 2.15
N SER A 301 16.32 3.50 2.44
CA SER A 301 15.38 2.87 1.50
C SER A 301 14.10 3.68 1.34
N ALA A 302 13.61 4.29 2.43
CA ALA A 302 12.38 5.07 2.42
C ALA A 302 12.46 6.31 1.52
N THR A 303 13.67 6.86 1.34
CA THR A 303 13.93 8.03 0.48
C THR A 303 14.46 7.68 -0.91
N ALA A 304 14.62 6.39 -1.23
CA ALA A 304 15.12 5.92 -2.53
C ALA A 304 14.03 5.94 -3.61
N LEU A 305 13.49 7.11 -3.89
CA LEU A 305 12.45 7.33 -4.89
C LEU A 305 12.79 8.55 -5.73
N SER A 306 12.75 8.42 -7.06
CA SER A 306 13.14 9.51 -7.98
C SER A 306 11.96 10.16 -8.69
N GLU A 307 10.82 9.45 -8.89
CA GLU A 307 9.75 9.90 -9.79
C GLU A 307 8.50 10.42 -9.07
N VAL A 308 8.37 10.17 -7.76
CA VAL A 308 7.23 10.62 -6.96
C VAL A 308 7.73 11.60 -5.90
N PRO A 309 7.30 12.86 -5.92
CA PRO A 309 7.76 13.84 -4.94
C PRO A 309 7.27 13.49 -3.54
N PHE A 310 8.13 13.71 -2.55
CA PHE A 310 7.76 13.54 -1.16
C PHE A 310 6.83 14.65 -0.67
N HIS A 311 6.00 14.31 0.32
CA HIS A 311 5.17 15.29 1.03
C HIS A 311 6.05 16.20 1.90
N PRO A 312 5.73 17.53 2.04
CA PRO A 312 6.51 18.45 2.87
C PRO A 312 6.74 17.95 4.30
N GLY A 313 5.74 17.36 4.95
CA GLY A 313 5.87 16.79 6.28
C GLY A 313 6.86 15.63 6.36
N ALA A 314 6.90 14.77 5.33
CA ALA A 314 7.89 13.70 5.23
C ALA A 314 9.31 14.26 4.98
N ILE A 315 9.44 15.24 4.07
CA ILE A 315 10.70 15.92 3.81
C ILE A 315 11.27 16.53 5.10
N LYS A 316 10.44 17.20 5.89
CA LYS A 316 10.85 17.79 7.17
C LYS A 316 11.48 16.76 8.07
N TYR A 317 10.83 15.62 8.29
CA TYR A 317 11.38 14.53 9.09
C TYR A 317 12.70 14.01 8.52
N TYR A 318 12.77 13.75 7.21
CA TYR A 318 13.98 13.22 6.58
C TYR A 318 15.17 14.18 6.61
N LYS A 319 14.93 15.52 6.57
CA LYS A 319 15.96 16.54 6.78
C LYS A 319 16.47 16.52 8.21
N GLU A 320 15.61 16.42 9.20
CA GLU A 320 15.99 16.29 10.62
C GLU A 320 16.83 15.01 10.87
N GLN A 321 16.60 13.96 10.11
CA GLN A 321 17.38 12.72 10.17
C GLN A 321 18.65 12.75 9.30
N GLY A 322 18.92 13.85 8.59
CA GLY A 322 20.14 14.04 7.77
C GLY A 322 20.19 13.21 6.48
N VAL A 323 19.06 12.63 6.02
CA VAL A 323 19.02 11.79 4.81
C VAL A 323 18.53 12.52 3.56
N LEU A 324 17.94 13.68 3.71
CA LEU A 324 17.66 14.65 2.64
C LEU A 324 18.38 15.97 2.96
N LYS A 325 18.77 16.70 1.90
CA LYS A 325 19.39 18.04 2.00
C LYS A 325 18.35 19.16 1.96
#